data_d46d97ea292b9c03660bab760547adb3
#
_entry.id   d46d97ea292b9c03660bab760547adb3
#
_cell.length_a   1.000
_cell.length_b   1.000
_cell.length_c   1.000
_cell.angle_alpha   90.00
_cell.angle_beta   90.00
_cell.angle_gamma   90.00
#
_symmetry.space_group_name_H-M   'P 1'
#
loop_
_entity.id
_entity.type
_entity.pdbx_description
1 polymer ?
#
loop_
_entity_poly.entity_id
_entity_poly.type
_entity_poly.pdbx_seq_one_letter_code
_entity_poly.pdbx_strand_id
1 'polypeptide(L)'
;MFYKDLLLGLVSSLLLVICVLVGVAFLTLLERKVLGYIQIRKGPNKVGICGIPQPFADAIKLFTKEQTYPVVSNYLPYYISPIFSLFLALMVWLIMPYFTGLHTFGLGLLFFLCCTSLGVYTVMIAGWSSNSNYALLGGLRAVAQTISYEVSLALILLSFVFLVGSYCLLDFYTFQGYCWFVVMTLPLSLAWFASCLAETNRTPFDFAEGESELVSGFNVEYSSGGFALIFMAEYASILFMSMLFCVLFLGCDVLSFAFYLKLVFLSFMFIWVRGTLPRFRYDKLMFLAWKSFLPLSLNYLIFFAGLKILMVGVGI
;
A
#
# COMPACT_ATOMS: atom_id res chain seq x y z
N MET A 1 -4.36 -35.02 -11.37
CA MET A 1 -4.21 -33.70 -11.95
C MET A 1 -4.46 -32.65 -10.88
N PHE A 2 -5.60 -32.62 -10.27
CA PHE A 2 -6.00 -31.63 -9.22
C PHE A 2 -5.00 -31.42 -8.08
N TYR A 3 -4.42 -32.48 -7.50
CA TYR A 3 -3.43 -32.33 -6.42
C TYR A 3 -2.11 -31.69 -6.85
N LYS A 4 -1.68 -31.93 -8.09
CA LYS A 4 -0.46 -31.31 -8.65
C LYS A 4 -0.67 -29.81 -8.87
N ASP A 5 -1.84 -29.42 -9.39
CA ASP A 5 -2.18 -28.03 -9.64
C ASP A 5 -2.34 -27.24 -8.33
N LEU A 6 -2.95 -27.86 -7.31
CA LEU A 6 -3.06 -27.28 -5.98
C LEU A 6 -1.67 -27.11 -5.32
N LEU A 7 -0.81 -28.11 -5.41
CA LEU A 7 0.55 -28.04 -4.88
C LEU A 7 1.37 -26.97 -5.59
N LEU A 8 1.28 -26.87 -6.93
CA LEU A 8 1.93 -25.83 -7.70
C LEU A 8 1.42 -24.42 -7.29
N GLY A 9 0.12 -24.27 -7.06
CA GLY A 9 -0.46 -23.01 -6.57
C GLY A 9 0.06 -22.64 -5.18
N LEU A 10 0.18 -23.59 -4.26
CA LEU A 10 0.75 -23.34 -2.94
C LEU A 10 2.24 -22.94 -3.01
N VAL A 11 3.02 -23.64 -3.81
CA VAL A 11 4.44 -23.33 -3.97
C VAL A 11 4.63 -21.96 -4.60
N SER A 12 3.86 -21.61 -5.62
CA SER A 12 3.94 -20.29 -6.26
C SER A 12 3.55 -19.15 -5.31
N SER A 13 2.51 -19.33 -4.50
CA SER A 13 2.10 -18.32 -3.51
C SER A 13 3.13 -18.15 -2.40
N LEU A 14 3.73 -19.23 -1.90
CA LEU A 14 4.82 -19.17 -0.93
C LEU A 14 6.05 -18.44 -1.48
N LEU A 15 6.42 -18.74 -2.72
CA LEU A 15 7.55 -18.10 -3.38
C LEU A 15 7.30 -16.60 -3.57
N LEU A 16 6.08 -16.20 -3.95
CA LEU A 16 5.67 -14.80 -4.04
C LEU A 16 5.82 -14.09 -2.69
N VAL A 17 5.32 -14.69 -1.60
CA VAL A 17 5.43 -14.11 -0.25
C VAL A 17 6.89 -13.89 0.14
N ILE A 18 7.76 -14.86 -0.10
CA ILE A 18 9.21 -14.74 0.18
C ILE A 18 9.82 -13.60 -0.62
N CYS A 19 9.53 -13.51 -1.93
CA CYS A 19 10.04 -12.43 -2.79
C CYS A 19 9.56 -11.05 -2.33
N VAL A 20 8.30 -10.92 -1.90
CA VAL A 20 7.76 -9.67 -1.37
C VAL A 20 8.47 -9.27 -0.08
N LEU A 21 8.69 -10.19 0.86
CA LEU A 21 9.40 -9.88 2.11
C LEU A 21 10.85 -9.46 1.86
N VAL A 22 11.54 -10.06 0.90
CA VAL A 22 12.87 -9.62 0.46
C VAL A 22 12.78 -8.22 -0.17
N GLY A 23 11.77 -7.96 -1.00
CA GLY A 23 11.51 -6.63 -1.57
C GLY A 23 11.30 -5.56 -0.49
N VAL A 24 10.52 -5.86 0.54
CA VAL A 24 10.30 -5.00 1.71
C VAL A 24 11.63 -4.68 2.41
N ALA A 25 12.48 -5.68 2.64
CA ALA A 25 13.79 -5.48 3.25
C ALA A 25 14.65 -4.50 2.44
N PHE A 26 14.72 -4.66 1.13
CA PHE A 26 15.49 -3.75 0.26
C PHE A 26 14.84 -2.36 0.10
N LEU A 27 13.50 -2.25 0.20
CA LEU A 27 12.83 -0.95 0.20
C LEU A 27 13.25 -0.10 1.42
N THR A 28 13.40 -0.70 2.60
CA THR A 28 13.90 0.00 3.79
C THR A 28 15.32 0.52 3.60
N LEU A 29 16.18 -0.24 2.93
CA LEU A 29 17.55 0.19 2.58
C LEU A 29 17.52 1.36 1.60
N LEU A 30 16.69 1.26 0.55
CA LEU A 30 16.52 2.29 -0.46
C LEU A 30 16.06 3.60 0.19
N GLU A 31 15.09 3.54 1.08
CA GLU A 31 14.60 4.70 1.82
C GLU A 31 15.71 5.39 2.61
N ARG A 32 16.47 4.65 3.41
CA ARG A 32 17.57 5.23 4.20
C ARG A 32 18.67 5.85 3.33
N LYS A 33 18.93 5.27 2.16
CA LYS A 33 19.92 5.82 1.20
C LYS A 33 19.41 7.08 0.53
N VAL A 34 18.20 7.07 0.01
CA VAL A 34 17.60 8.21 -0.69
C VAL A 34 17.44 9.39 0.26
N LEU A 35 16.86 9.18 1.45
CA LEU A 35 16.76 10.24 2.47
C LEU A 35 18.12 10.74 2.92
N GLY A 36 19.13 9.86 3.00
CA GLY A 36 20.51 10.25 3.28
C GLY A 36 21.03 11.24 2.25
N TYR A 37 20.87 10.95 0.95
CA TYR A 37 21.31 11.84 -0.13
C TYR A 37 20.54 13.17 -0.14
N ILE A 38 19.24 13.16 0.10
CA ILE A 38 18.43 14.39 0.23
C ILE A 38 18.96 15.25 1.39
N GLN A 39 19.42 14.63 2.48
CA GLN A 39 20.01 15.32 3.64
C GLN A 39 21.53 15.58 3.50
N ILE A 40 22.09 15.47 2.31
CA ILE A 40 23.52 15.70 2.02
C ILE A 40 24.43 14.80 2.88
N ARG A 41 24.02 13.55 3.13
CA ARG A 41 24.79 12.53 3.83
C ARG A 41 24.68 11.18 3.13
N LYS A 42 25.62 10.28 3.40
CA LYS A 42 25.53 8.89 2.93
C LYS A 42 24.67 8.07 3.88
N GLY A 43 23.75 7.28 3.35
CA GLY A 43 23.02 6.28 4.13
C GLY A 43 23.93 5.14 4.60
N PRO A 44 23.38 3.98 5.01
CA PRO A 44 24.15 2.83 5.46
C PRO A 44 25.19 2.41 4.42
N ASN A 45 26.47 2.45 4.78
CA ASN A 45 27.57 2.17 3.83
C ASN A 45 28.64 1.23 4.41
N LYS A 46 28.71 1.09 5.76
CA LYS A 46 29.80 0.31 6.43
C LYS A 46 29.55 -1.19 6.48
N VAL A 47 28.28 -1.64 6.53
CA VAL A 47 27.95 -3.06 6.69
C VAL A 47 28.06 -3.76 5.34
N GLY A 48 29.02 -4.65 5.20
CA GLY A 48 29.34 -5.34 3.95
C GLY A 48 29.69 -4.37 2.82
N ILE A 49 29.34 -4.73 1.58
CA ILE A 49 29.54 -3.86 0.41
C ILE A 49 28.36 -2.90 0.30
N CYS A 50 28.59 -1.60 0.44
CA CYS A 50 27.57 -0.55 0.27
C CYS A 50 26.32 -0.69 1.17
N GLY A 51 26.39 -1.41 2.28
CA GLY A 51 25.28 -1.56 3.22
C GLY A 51 24.21 -2.56 2.79
N ILE A 52 24.44 -3.40 1.79
CA ILE A 52 23.45 -4.39 1.30
C ILE A 52 22.94 -5.35 2.41
N PRO A 53 23.77 -5.87 3.35
CA PRO A 53 23.30 -6.72 4.44
C PRO A 53 22.58 -5.98 5.57
N GLN A 54 22.51 -4.64 5.55
CA GLN A 54 21.91 -3.85 6.63
C GLN A 54 20.46 -4.24 6.97
N PRO A 55 19.55 -4.47 6.01
CA PRO A 55 18.17 -4.86 6.33
C PRO A 55 18.10 -6.18 7.11
N PHE A 56 18.96 -7.13 6.79
CA PHE A 56 19.00 -8.42 7.50
C PHE A 56 19.54 -8.25 8.92
N ALA A 57 20.56 -7.41 9.11
CA ALA A 57 21.09 -7.10 10.44
C ALA A 57 20.02 -6.41 11.31
N ASP A 58 19.24 -5.49 10.74
CA ASP A 58 18.14 -4.83 11.44
C ASP A 58 17.02 -5.80 11.81
N ALA A 59 16.65 -6.72 10.90
CA ALA A 59 15.66 -7.75 11.16
C ALA A 59 16.12 -8.68 12.30
N ILE A 60 17.34 -9.20 12.24
CA ILE A 60 17.90 -10.07 13.29
C ILE A 60 17.91 -9.32 14.63
N LYS A 61 18.33 -8.05 14.65
CA LYS A 61 18.35 -7.24 15.86
C LYS A 61 16.94 -7.10 16.48
N LEU A 62 15.92 -6.84 15.66
CA LEU A 62 14.55 -6.70 16.14
C LEU A 62 14.00 -8.02 16.69
N PHE A 63 14.25 -9.15 16.03
CA PHE A 63 13.76 -10.46 16.48
C PHE A 63 14.51 -11.03 17.68
N THR A 64 15.77 -10.62 17.90
CA THR A 64 16.55 -11.05 19.08
C THR A 64 16.34 -10.14 20.29
N LYS A 65 15.72 -8.96 20.10
CA LYS A 65 15.44 -8.03 21.19
C LYS A 65 14.31 -8.56 22.07
N GLU A 66 14.38 -8.33 23.38
CA GLU A 66 13.33 -8.69 24.33
C GLU A 66 12.00 -8.02 23.97
N GLN A 67 10.93 -8.81 24.00
CA GLN A 67 9.59 -8.31 23.75
C GLN A 67 8.98 -7.79 25.05
N THR A 68 8.71 -6.50 25.11
CA THR A 68 8.05 -5.85 26.24
C THR A 68 6.56 -5.67 25.93
N TYR A 69 5.72 -5.80 26.93
CA TYR A 69 4.30 -5.48 26.85
C TYR A 69 3.90 -4.63 28.08
N PRO A 70 3.05 -3.63 27.89
CA PRO A 70 2.57 -2.80 28.98
C PRO A 70 1.67 -3.62 29.91
N VAL A 71 1.82 -3.42 31.22
CA VAL A 71 1.02 -4.14 32.24
C VAL A 71 -0.48 -3.85 32.09
N VAL A 72 -0.84 -2.66 31.60
CA VAL A 72 -2.22 -2.20 31.45
C VAL A 72 -2.82 -2.57 30.11
N SER A 73 -2.05 -3.17 29.18
CA SER A 73 -2.52 -3.51 27.84
C SER A 73 -3.44 -4.74 27.82
N ASN A 74 -4.38 -4.78 26.87
CA ASN A 74 -5.19 -5.96 26.57
C ASN A 74 -4.35 -6.99 25.82
N TYR A 75 -3.92 -8.05 26.48
CA TYR A 75 -2.94 -9.01 26.00
C TYR A 75 -3.26 -9.63 24.63
N LEU A 76 -4.43 -10.26 24.46
CA LEU A 76 -4.80 -10.98 23.24
C LEU A 76 -4.86 -10.05 21.99
N PRO A 77 -5.64 -8.94 21.99
CA PRO A 77 -5.69 -8.07 20.82
C PRO A 77 -4.36 -7.38 20.55
N TYR A 78 -3.55 -7.11 21.58
CA TYR A 78 -2.24 -6.52 21.43
C TYR A 78 -1.28 -7.38 20.60
N TYR A 79 -1.29 -8.71 20.79
CA TYR A 79 -0.46 -9.62 20.00
C TYR A 79 -1.07 -9.97 18.64
N ILE A 80 -2.38 -10.06 18.53
CA ILE A 80 -3.05 -10.46 17.28
C ILE A 80 -2.98 -9.35 16.23
N SER A 81 -3.09 -8.07 16.64
CA SER A 81 -3.16 -6.96 15.67
C SER A 81 -1.94 -6.84 14.74
N PRO A 82 -0.67 -6.96 15.18
CA PRO A 82 0.48 -6.93 14.27
C PRO A 82 0.53 -8.15 13.32
N ILE A 83 0.17 -9.32 13.83
CA ILE A 83 0.13 -10.54 13.03
C ILE A 83 -0.91 -10.42 11.93
N PHE A 84 -2.09 -9.90 12.28
CA PHE A 84 -3.20 -9.75 11.34
C PHE A 84 -2.92 -8.66 10.31
N SER A 85 -2.23 -7.57 10.68
CA SER A 85 -1.82 -6.53 9.73
C SER A 85 -0.88 -7.06 8.66
N LEU A 86 0.15 -7.83 9.06
CA LEU A 86 1.05 -8.46 8.10
C LEU A 86 0.34 -9.51 7.24
N PHE A 87 -0.53 -10.32 7.83
CA PHE A 87 -1.33 -11.29 7.09
C PHE A 87 -2.15 -10.64 5.99
N LEU A 88 -2.89 -9.56 6.30
CA LEU A 88 -3.68 -8.82 5.30
C LEU A 88 -2.79 -8.22 4.21
N ALA A 89 -1.67 -7.60 4.58
CA ALA A 89 -0.74 -7.01 3.62
C ALA A 89 -0.18 -8.05 2.64
N LEU A 90 0.08 -9.28 3.09
CA LEU A 90 0.56 -10.37 2.22
C LEU A 90 -0.57 -11.00 1.41
N MET A 91 -1.79 -11.10 1.96
CA MET A 91 -2.95 -11.64 1.22
C MET A 91 -3.30 -10.82 0.00
N VAL A 92 -3.18 -9.49 0.08
CA VAL A 92 -3.42 -8.60 -1.06
C VAL A 92 -2.51 -8.91 -2.25
N TRP A 93 -1.28 -9.36 -2.03
CA TRP A 93 -0.33 -9.74 -3.10
C TRP A 93 -0.78 -10.93 -3.95
N LEU A 94 -1.70 -11.76 -3.48
CA LEU A 94 -2.27 -12.86 -4.26
C LEU A 94 -3.05 -12.38 -5.50
N ILE A 95 -3.44 -11.09 -5.53
CA ILE A 95 -4.17 -10.49 -6.67
C ILE A 95 -3.24 -10.21 -7.87
N MET A 96 -1.92 -10.30 -7.69
CA MET A 96 -0.98 -9.96 -8.75
C MET A 96 -1.32 -10.71 -10.05
N PRO A 97 -1.48 -10.00 -11.19
CA PRO A 97 -1.94 -10.58 -12.43
C PRO A 97 -0.84 -11.42 -13.09
N TYR A 98 -0.88 -12.74 -12.89
CA TYR A 98 -0.01 -13.68 -13.59
C TYR A 98 -0.71 -14.27 -14.80
N PHE A 99 -0.05 -14.29 -15.97
CA PHE A 99 -0.59 -14.88 -17.18
C PHE A 99 -0.68 -16.41 -17.15
N THR A 100 0.01 -17.06 -16.22
CA THR A 100 0.05 -18.53 -16.09
C THR A 100 -1.19 -19.15 -15.45
N GLY A 101 -2.16 -18.37 -15.04
CA GLY A 101 -3.53 -18.80 -14.74
C GLY A 101 -3.76 -19.71 -13.55
N LEU A 102 -2.76 -19.95 -12.69
CA LEU A 102 -2.93 -20.80 -11.49
C LEU A 102 -3.89 -20.18 -10.45
N HIS A 103 -3.87 -18.85 -10.34
CA HIS A 103 -4.76 -18.07 -9.47
C HIS A 103 -5.27 -16.85 -10.22
N THR A 104 -6.38 -16.97 -10.95
CA THR A 104 -7.05 -15.84 -11.56
C THR A 104 -8.18 -15.36 -10.67
N PHE A 105 -8.03 -14.18 -10.09
CA PHE A 105 -9.10 -13.53 -9.34
C PHE A 105 -10.00 -12.74 -10.30
N GLY A 106 -11.15 -13.30 -10.68
CA GLY A 106 -12.14 -12.59 -11.50
C GLY A 106 -12.66 -11.30 -10.87
N LEU A 107 -12.67 -11.22 -9.52
CA LEU A 107 -13.09 -10.06 -8.74
C LEU A 107 -11.91 -9.46 -7.94
N GLY A 108 -10.73 -9.41 -8.54
CA GLY A 108 -9.51 -8.99 -7.86
C GLY A 108 -9.58 -7.60 -7.22
N LEU A 109 -10.14 -6.61 -7.92
CA LEU A 109 -10.29 -5.25 -7.39
C LEU A 109 -11.23 -5.17 -6.19
N LEU A 110 -12.30 -5.98 -6.15
CA LEU A 110 -13.19 -6.04 -4.99
C LEU A 110 -12.51 -6.68 -3.78
N PHE A 111 -11.73 -7.74 -4.01
CA PHE A 111 -10.94 -8.36 -2.96
C PHE A 111 -9.89 -7.40 -2.38
N PHE A 112 -9.26 -6.59 -3.22
CA PHE A 112 -8.37 -5.51 -2.78
C PHE A 112 -9.07 -4.55 -1.82
N LEU A 113 -10.24 -4.02 -2.20
CA LEU A 113 -11.03 -3.11 -1.35
C LEU A 113 -11.45 -3.75 -0.03
N CYS A 114 -11.81 -5.04 -0.03
CA CYS A 114 -12.09 -5.77 1.20
C CYS A 114 -10.88 -5.88 2.13
N CYS A 115 -9.69 -6.11 1.56
CA CYS A 115 -8.47 -6.23 2.37
C CYS A 115 -8.03 -4.87 2.94
N THR A 116 -8.16 -3.78 2.18
CA THR A 116 -7.83 -2.43 2.67
C THR A 116 -8.75 -2.00 3.80
N SER A 117 -10.06 -2.23 3.67
CA SER A 117 -11.02 -1.92 4.73
C SER A 117 -10.76 -2.72 6.02
N LEU A 118 -10.36 -3.98 5.92
CA LEU A 118 -9.94 -4.77 7.08
C LEU A 118 -8.63 -4.25 7.70
N GLY A 119 -7.73 -3.68 6.89
CA GLY A 119 -6.49 -3.07 7.34
C GLY A 119 -6.70 -1.95 8.37
N VAL A 120 -7.75 -1.17 8.22
CA VAL A 120 -8.13 -0.10 9.15
C VAL A 120 -8.36 -0.62 10.56
N TYR A 121 -9.04 -1.77 10.69
CA TYR A 121 -9.31 -2.37 11.99
C TYR A 121 -8.04 -2.84 12.70
N THR A 122 -7.02 -3.27 11.96
CA THR A 122 -5.75 -3.71 12.58
C THR A 122 -5.06 -2.55 13.30
N VAL A 123 -5.01 -1.38 12.69
CA VAL A 123 -4.42 -0.16 13.29
C VAL A 123 -5.28 0.33 14.47
N MET A 124 -6.60 0.30 14.33
CA MET A 124 -7.52 0.68 15.42
C MET A 124 -7.34 -0.23 16.64
N ILE A 125 -7.32 -1.54 16.43
CA ILE A 125 -7.16 -2.53 17.52
C ILE A 125 -5.77 -2.38 18.16
N ALA A 126 -4.72 -2.12 17.37
CA ALA A 126 -3.38 -1.88 17.89
C ALA A 126 -3.34 -0.66 18.83
N GLY A 127 -3.93 0.46 18.42
CA GLY A 127 -4.01 1.67 19.23
C GLY A 127 -4.89 1.49 20.49
N TRP A 128 -6.02 0.80 20.38
CA TRP A 128 -6.92 0.57 21.51
C TRP A 128 -6.34 -0.42 22.53
N SER A 129 -5.75 -1.51 22.07
CA SER A 129 -5.24 -2.58 22.93
C SER A 129 -4.04 -2.16 23.77
N SER A 130 -3.27 -1.17 23.33
CA SER A 130 -2.12 -0.61 24.07
C SER A 130 -2.53 0.17 25.32
N ASN A 131 -3.80 0.59 25.41
CA ASN A 131 -4.41 1.35 26.52
C ASN A 131 -3.62 2.61 26.94
N SER A 132 -2.97 3.27 25.97
CA SER A 132 -2.32 4.56 26.16
C SER A 132 -3.09 5.66 25.43
N ASN A 133 -3.17 6.86 26.04
CA ASN A 133 -3.94 7.97 25.49
C ASN A 133 -3.43 8.42 24.11
N TYR A 134 -2.11 8.45 23.94
CA TYR A 134 -1.50 8.85 22.66
C TYR A 134 -1.71 7.81 21.55
N ALA A 135 -1.61 6.51 21.89
CA ALA A 135 -1.86 5.45 20.92
C ALA A 135 -3.33 5.41 20.49
N LEU A 136 -4.27 5.63 21.39
CA LEU A 136 -5.69 5.71 21.08
C LEU A 136 -5.99 6.89 20.16
N LEU A 137 -5.42 8.08 20.44
CA LEU A 137 -5.58 9.24 19.57
C LEU A 137 -4.96 9.00 18.17
N GLY A 138 -3.77 8.41 18.11
CA GLY A 138 -3.12 8.03 16.84
C GLY A 138 -3.96 7.07 16.04
N GLY A 139 -4.48 6.01 16.67
CA GLY A 139 -5.36 5.03 16.04
C GLY A 139 -6.66 5.64 15.50
N LEU A 140 -7.35 6.49 16.27
CA LEU A 140 -8.59 7.16 15.83
C LEU A 140 -8.34 8.12 14.65
N ARG A 141 -7.23 8.86 14.65
CA ARG A 141 -6.86 9.74 13.51
C ARG A 141 -6.57 8.91 12.26
N ALA A 142 -5.86 7.79 12.39
CA ALA A 142 -5.59 6.89 11.29
C ALA A 142 -6.87 6.34 10.68
N VAL A 143 -7.80 5.86 11.51
CA VAL A 143 -9.10 5.33 11.06
C VAL A 143 -9.91 6.39 10.30
N ALA A 144 -10.02 7.59 10.84
CA ALA A 144 -10.75 8.67 10.17
C ALA A 144 -10.10 9.07 8.83
N GLN A 145 -8.78 9.06 8.74
CA GLN A 145 -8.04 9.30 7.50
C GLN A 145 -8.33 8.22 6.46
N THR A 146 -8.11 6.95 6.80
CA THR A 146 -8.24 5.84 5.86
C THR A 146 -9.67 5.71 5.36
N ILE A 147 -10.69 5.76 6.21
CA ILE A 147 -12.10 5.72 5.80
C ILE A 147 -12.43 6.86 4.82
N SER A 148 -11.95 8.08 5.07
CA SER A 148 -12.23 9.21 4.18
C SER A 148 -11.60 9.07 2.79
N TYR A 149 -10.40 8.50 2.70
CA TYR A 149 -9.71 8.29 1.42
C TYR A 149 -10.16 7.01 0.71
N GLU A 150 -10.58 5.98 1.43
CA GLU A 150 -11.09 4.74 0.86
C GLU A 150 -12.31 4.98 -0.04
N VAL A 151 -13.20 5.91 0.34
CA VAL A 151 -14.34 6.29 -0.49
C VAL A 151 -13.89 6.86 -1.84
N SER A 152 -12.94 7.81 -1.85
CA SER A 152 -12.43 8.38 -3.10
C SER A 152 -11.65 7.36 -3.93
N LEU A 153 -10.90 6.47 -3.28
CA LEU A 153 -10.15 5.39 -3.90
C LEU A 153 -11.09 4.40 -4.60
N ALA A 154 -12.18 3.99 -3.94
CA ALA A 154 -13.18 3.11 -4.52
C ALA A 154 -13.86 3.74 -5.76
N LEU A 155 -14.19 5.03 -5.73
CA LEU A 155 -14.79 5.73 -6.87
C LEU A 155 -13.83 5.86 -8.04
N ILE A 156 -12.54 6.10 -7.78
CA ILE A 156 -11.51 6.11 -8.83
C ILE A 156 -11.40 4.72 -9.47
N LEU A 157 -11.35 3.65 -8.68
CA LEU A 157 -11.34 2.27 -9.21
C LEU A 157 -12.59 1.96 -10.04
N LEU A 158 -13.77 2.32 -9.55
CA LEU A 158 -15.01 2.12 -10.28
C LEU A 158 -15.02 2.83 -11.62
N SER A 159 -14.44 4.03 -11.72
CA SER A 159 -14.33 4.75 -12.99
C SER A 159 -13.55 3.96 -14.05
N PHE A 160 -12.47 3.28 -13.66
CA PHE A 160 -11.71 2.39 -14.56
C PHE A 160 -12.41 1.07 -14.83
N VAL A 161 -13.10 0.51 -13.84
CA VAL A 161 -13.94 -0.69 -14.04
C VAL A 161 -15.04 -0.44 -15.08
N PHE A 162 -15.67 0.74 -15.07
CA PHE A 162 -16.62 1.12 -16.11
C PHE A 162 -15.97 1.18 -17.50
N LEU A 163 -14.76 1.69 -17.60
CA LEU A 163 -14.04 1.80 -18.86
C LEU A 163 -13.66 0.42 -19.40
N VAL A 164 -13.11 -0.46 -18.57
CA VAL A 164 -12.69 -1.82 -18.94
C VAL A 164 -13.88 -2.78 -19.03
N GLY A 165 -14.85 -2.68 -18.13
CA GLY A 165 -16.03 -3.57 -18.06
C GLY A 165 -15.80 -4.83 -17.21
N SER A 166 -14.70 -4.93 -16.48
CA SER A 166 -14.36 -6.08 -15.62
C SER A 166 -13.64 -5.66 -14.34
N TYR A 167 -13.70 -6.52 -13.32
CA TYR A 167 -12.97 -6.35 -12.05
C TYR A 167 -11.62 -7.11 -12.04
N CYS A 168 -11.30 -7.80 -13.14
CA CYS A 168 -10.06 -8.56 -13.26
C CYS A 168 -8.90 -7.66 -13.67
N LEU A 169 -7.76 -7.76 -12.98
CA LEU A 169 -6.58 -6.94 -13.30
C LEU A 169 -5.92 -7.33 -14.64
N LEU A 170 -6.09 -8.58 -15.09
CA LEU A 170 -5.54 -9.02 -16.39
C LEU A 170 -6.16 -8.29 -17.56
N ASP A 171 -7.46 -7.93 -17.46
CA ASP A 171 -8.16 -7.27 -18.56
C ASP A 171 -7.62 -5.84 -18.79
N PHE A 172 -7.05 -5.22 -17.77
CA PHE A 172 -6.37 -3.92 -17.92
C PHE A 172 -5.19 -3.97 -18.90
N TYR A 173 -4.52 -5.11 -19.01
CA TYR A 173 -3.44 -5.30 -19.98
C TYR A 173 -3.95 -5.18 -21.42
N THR A 174 -5.08 -5.80 -21.74
CA THR A 174 -5.64 -5.79 -23.09
C THR A 174 -6.07 -4.39 -23.53
N PHE A 175 -6.68 -3.62 -22.63
CA PHE A 175 -7.16 -2.25 -22.91
C PHE A 175 -6.04 -1.21 -22.98
N GLN A 176 -4.91 -1.43 -22.31
CA GLN A 176 -3.77 -0.51 -22.32
C GLN A 176 -2.70 -0.83 -23.38
N GLY A 177 -2.96 -1.77 -24.30
CA GLY A 177 -2.00 -2.18 -25.32
C GLY A 177 -1.53 -1.05 -26.24
N TYR A 178 -2.40 -0.09 -26.56
CA TYR A 178 -2.10 1.03 -27.46
C TYR A 178 -1.76 2.33 -26.73
N CYS A 179 -2.44 2.61 -25.63
CA CYS A 179 -2.27 3.86 -24.89
C CYS A 179 -2.40 3.63 -23.39
N TRP A 180 -1.48 4.19 -22.63
CA TRP A 180 -1.54 4.14 -21.16
C TRP A 180 -2.65 5.04 -20.64
N PHE A 181 -3.41 4.58 -19.69
CA PHE A 181 -4.50 5.36 -19.10
C PHE A 181 -4.04 6.65 -18.44
N VAL A 182 -2.79 6.73 -17.98
CA VAL A 182 -2.24 7.96 -17.38
C VAL A 182 -2.33 9.16 -18.33
N VAL A 183 -2.19 8.96 -19.64
CA VAL A 183 -2.24 10.03 -20.64
C VAL A 183 -3.63 10.65 -20.72
N MET A 184 -4.67 9.84 -20.65
CA MET A 184 -6.07 10.30 -20.70
C MET A 184 -6.59 10.82 -19.35
N THR A 185 -6.02 10.32 -18.24
CA THR A 185 -6.56 10.51 -16.89
C THR A 185 -5.53 11.09 -15.92
N LEU A 186 -4.70 12.02 -16.40
CA LEU A 186 -3.63 12.60 -15.58
C LEU A 186 -4.12 13.17 -14.23
N PRO A 187 -5.21 13.97 -14.13
CA PRO A 187 -5.69 14.45 -12.84
C PRO A 187 -6.14 13.33 -11.90
N LEU A 188 -6.74 12.28 -12.47
CA LEU A 188 -7.20 11.12 -11.70
C LEU A 188 -6.02 10.28 -11.17
N SER A 189 -4.94 10.15 -11.96
CA SER A 189 -3.72 9.45 -11.53
C SER A 189 -3.01 10.18 -10.39
N LEU A 190 -3.00 11.51 -10.40
CA LEU A 190 -2.45 12.31 -9.28
C LEU A 190 -3.30 12.16 -8.02
N ALA A 191 -4.62 12.19 -8.15
CA ALA A 191 -5.53 11.96 -7.04
C ALA A 191 -5.37 10.54 -6.47
N TRP A 192 -5.20 9.54 -7.34
CA TRP A 192 -4.90 8.16 -6.95
C TRP A 192 -3.59 8.05 -6.20
N PHE A 193 -2.51 8.68 -6.68
CA PHE A 193 -1.23 8.66 -5.98
C PHE A 193 -1.32 9.29 -4.58
N ALA A 194 -2.05 10.40 -4.45
CA ALA A 194 -2.28 11.02 -3.15
C ALA A 194 -3.13 10.12 -2.21
N SER A 195 -4.16 9.43 -2.74
CA SER A 195 -4.93 8.47 -1.95
C SER A 195 -4.10 7.25 -1.52
N CYS A 196 -3.17 6.78 -2.36
CA CYS A 196 -2.23 5.72 -1.99
C CYS A 196 -1.29 6.14 -0.85
N LEU A 197 -0.80 7.40 -0.85
CA LEU A 197 0.00 7.94 0.25
C LEU A 197 -0.80 8.02 1.56
N ALA A 198 -2.07 8.38 1.48
CA ALA A 198 -2.95 8.45 2.64
C ALA A 198 -3.30 7.06 3.19
N GLU A 199 -3.52 6.07 2.34
CA GLU A 199 -3.81 4.69 2.72
C GLU A 199 -2.61 4.03 3.42
N THR A 200 -1.39 4.29 2.92
CA THR A 200 -0.16 3.77 3.52
C THR A 200 0.34 4.57 4.72
N ASN A 201 -0.41 5.55 5.20
CA ASN A 201 -0.05 6.42 6.33
C ASN A 201 1.36 7.02 6.23
N ARG A 202 1.78 7.41 5.01
CA ARG A 202 3.10 8.02 4.79
C ARG A 202 3.03 9.53 4.65
N THR A 203 4.10 10.20 5.02
CA THR A 203 4.21 11.64 4.82
C THR A 203 3.94 12.02 3.37
N PRO A 204 3.12 13.04 3.08
CA PRO A 204 2.68 14.11 3.99
C PRO A 204 1.46 13.79 4.86
N PHE A 205 0.88 12.59 4.78
CA PHE A 205 -0.37 12.19 5.44
C PHE A 205 -0.15 11.21 6.61
N ASP A 206 0.97 11.32 7.30
CA ASP A 206 1.38 10.49 8.41
C ASP A 206 0.76 10.99 9.75
N PHE A 207 -0.54 10.73 9.94
CA PHE A 207 -1.24 11.09 11.19
C PHE A 207 -1.33 9.93 12.18
N ALA A 208 -1.10 8.72 11.70
CA ALA A 208 -1.08 7.52 12.52
C ALA A 208 0.14 7.49 13.48
N GLU A 209 1.31 7.84 12.95
CA GLU A 209 2.56 7.89 13.72
C GLU A 209 2.75 9.27 14.37
N GLY A 210 2.55 10.34 13.61
CA GLY A 210 2.55 11.72 14.10
C GLY A 210 3.69 12.09 15.05
N GLU A 211 4.95 11.70 14.74
CA GLU A 211 6.10 11.83 15.68
C GLU A 211 6.20 13.19 16.38
N SER A 212 5.85 14.28 15.70
CA SER A 212 5.92 15.63 16.28
C SER A 212 4.78 15.94 17.26
N GLU A 213 3.65 15.21 17.19
CA GLU A 213 2.45 15.48 17.99
C GLU A 213 2.16 14.36 19.01
N LEU A 214 2.43 13.09 18.65
CA LEU A 214 2.00 11.91 19.38
C LEU A 214 3.17 10.99 19.78
N VAL A 215 4.42 11.45 19.64
CA VAL A 215 5.67 10.70 19.88
C VAL A 215 5.90 9.61 18.82
N SER A 216 5.13 8.55 18.76
CA SER A 216 5.07 7.55 17.69
C SER A 216 3.65 7.01 17.47
N GLY A 217 2.65 7.75 17.92
CA GLY A 217 1.24 7.47 17.66
C GLY A 217 0.81 6.08 18.17
N PHE A 218 0.20 5.27 17.31
CA PHE A 218 -0.31 3.95 17.68
C PHE A 218 0.82 2.94 18.00
N ASN A 219 2.06 3.18 17.53
CA ASN A 219 3.21 2.29 17.72
C ASN A 219 4.00 2.51 19.01
N VAL A 220 3.62 3.50 19.87
CA VAL A 220 4.37 3.91 21.06
C VAL A 220 4.74 2.73 21.96
N GLU A 221 3.79 1.83 22.19
CA GLU A 221 3.95 0.73 23.14
C GLU A 221 4.52 -0.54 22.49
N TYR A 222 4.58 -0.60 21.15
CA TYR A 222 5.08 -1.78 20.45
C TYR A 222 6.60 -1.84 20.43
N SER A 223 7.17 -2.99 20.75
CA SER A 223 8.60 -3.26 20.72
C SER A 223 8.93 -4.54 19.94
N SER A 224 10.20 -4.72 19.61
CA SER A 224 10.75 -5.98 19.09
C SER A 224 9.96 -6.57 17.91
N GLY A 225 9.42 -7.76 18.04
CA GLY A 225 8.72 -8.49 16.97
C GLY A 225 7.43 -7.83 16.53
N GLY A 226 6.59 -7.32 17.46
CA GLY A 226 5.33 -6.63 17.11
C GLY A 226 5.57 -5.39 16.26
N PHE A 227 6.55 -4.57 16.62
CA PHE A 227 6.99 -3.42 15.85
C PHE A 227 7.49 -3.83 14.45
N ALA A 228 8.32 -4.89 14.36
CA ALA A 228 8.81 -5.38 13.08
C ALA A 228 7.68 -5.83 12.15
N LEU A 229 6.67 -6.53 12.67
CA LEU A 229 5.52 -7.01 11.88
C LEU A 229 4.70 -5.85 11.32
N ILE A 230 4.42 -4.82 12.12
CA ILE A 230 3.67 -3.63 11.67
C ILE A 230 4.44 -2.92 10.54
N PHE A 231 5.73 -2.63 10.74
CA PHE A 231 6.54 -1.97 9.71
C PHE A 231 6.67 -2.81 8.43
N MET A 232 6.83 -4.13 8.54
CA MET A 232 6.83 -5.00 7.35
C MET A 232 5.50 -4.93 6.61
N ALA A 233 4.36 -4.86 7.31
CA ALA A 233 3.05 -4.71 6.69
C ALA A 233 2.90 -3.38 5.95
N GLU A 234 3.35 -2.27 6.53
CA GLU A 234 3.32 -0.94 5.88
C GLU A 234 4.20 -0.88 4.63
N TYR A 235 5.42 -1.40 4.68
CA TYR A 235 6.27 -1.43 3.49
C TYR A 235 5.77 -2.38 2.42
N ALA A 236 5.15 -3.50 2.80
CA ALA A 236 4.48 -4.40 1.85
C ALA A 236 3.30 -3.72 1.16
N SER A 237 2.52 -2.91 1.89
CA SER A 237 1.42 -2.13 1.31
C SER A 237 1.92 -1.05 0.33
N ILE A 238 3.03 -0.37 0.62
CA ILE A 238 3.64 0.61 -0.31
C ILE A 238 4.04 -0.06 -1.63
N LEU A 239 4.72 -1.21 -1.57
CA LEU A 239 5.08 -1.96 -2.77
C LEU A 239 3.84 -2.40 -3.54
N PHE A 240 2.80 -2.86 -2.85
CA PHE A 240 1.55 -3.24 -3.49
C PHE A 240 0.86 -2.06 -4.17
N MET A 241 0.75 -0.90 -3.51
CA MET A 241 0.15 0.30 -4.10
C MET A 241 0.95 0.80 -5.31
N SER A 242 2.28 0.68 -5.29
CA SER A 242 3.11 0.99 -6.46
C SER A 242 2.85 0.02 -7.61
N MET A 243 2.68 -1.28 -7.33
CA MET A 243 2.30 -2.28 -8.34
C MET A 243 0.91 -1.99 -8.93
N LEU A 244 -0.07 -1.71 -8.08
CA LEU A 244 -1.43 -1.42 -8.51
C LEU A 244 -1.49 -0.14 -9.37
N PHE A 245 -0.71 0.89 -9.03
CA PHE A 245 -0.56 2.08 -9.87
C PHE A 245 -0.02 1.74 -11.25
N CYS A 246 1.02 0.88 -11.34
CA CYS A 246 1.55 0.43 -12.63
C CYS A 246 0.49 -0.27 -13.48
N VAL A 247 -0.30 -1.15 -12.86
CA VAL A 247 -1.35 -1.91 -13.55
C VAL A 247 -2.47 -1.00 -14.05
N LEU A 248 -2.91 -0.06 -13.22
CA LEU A 248 -4.04 0.81 -13.55
C LEU A 248 -3.70 1.90 -14.59
N PHE A 249 -2.49 2.46 -14.53
CA PHE A 249 -2.16 3.67 -15.28
C PHE A 249 -1.05 3.53 -16.30
N LEU A 250 -0.06 2.65 -16.08
CA LEU A 250 1.19 2.58 -16.86
C LEU A 250 1.32 1.33 -17.75
N GLY A 251 0.25 0.55 -17.84
CA GLY A 251 0.25 -0.71 -18.59
C GLY A 251 0.68 -1.90 -17.74
N CYS A 252 -0.10 -2.99 -17.85
CA CYS A 252 0.00 -4.20 -17.00
C CYS A 252 0.85 -5.30 -17.65
N ASP A 253 1.94 -4.99 -18.35
CA ASP A 253 2.79 -6.02 -18.96
C ASP A 253 3.76 -6.62 -17.93
N VAL A 254 3.26 -7.53 -17.09
CA VAL A 254 4.02 -8.16 -15.99
C VAL A 254 5.21 -8.98 -16.47
N LEU A 255 5.20 -9.47 -17.71
CA LEU A 255 6.31 -10.25 -18.27
C LEU A 255 7.49 -9.37 -18.70
N SER A 256 7.26 -8.08 -18.93
CA SER A 256 8.31 -7.18 -19.36
C SER A 256 9.17 -6.69 -18.17
N PHE A 257 10.46 -6.59 -18.39
CA PHE A 257 11.35 -5.96 -17.40
C PHE A 257 10.99 -4.49 -17.13
N ALA A 258 10.39 -3.81 -18.11
CA ALA A 258 9.92 -2.45 -18.00
C ALA A 258 8.86 -2.27 -16.88
N PHE A 259 8.01 -3.25 -16.65
CA PHE A 259 7.02 -3.22 -15.56
C PHE A 259 7.70 -3.11 -14.19
N TYR A 260 8.72 -3.91 -13.94
CA TYR A 260 9.46 -3.88 -12.68
C TYR A 260 10.24 -2.57 -12.49
N LEU A 261 10.78 -1.99 -13.56
CA LEU A 261 11.40 -0.67 -13.51
C LEU A 261 10.40 0.42 -13.14
N LYS A 262 9.19 0.40 -13.72
CA LYS A 262 8.10 1.32 -13.36
C LYS A 262 7.71 1.18 -11.89
N LEU A 263 7.61 -0.06 -11.40
CA LEU A 263 7.30 -0.36 -9.99
C LEU A 263 8.36 0.24 -9.04
N VAL A 264 9.64 0.01 -9.34
CA VAL A 264 10.75 0.57 -8.54
C VAL A 264 10.75 2.10 -8.62
N PHE A 265 10.49 2.68 -9.78
CA PHE A 265 10.37 4.14 -9.94
C PHE A 265 9.24 4.71 -9.08
N LEU A 266 8.07 4.09 -9.06
CA LEU A 266 6.96 4.54 -8.24
C LEU A 266 7.27 4.40 -6.75
N SER A 267 7.86 3.29 -6.32
CA SER A 267 8.29 3.13 -4.92
C SER A 267 9.32 4.19 -4.52
N PHE A 268 10.20 4.58 -5.43
CA PHE A 268 11.12 5.71 -5.25
C PHE A 268 10.34 7.04 -5.12
N MET A 269 9.28 7.26 -5.91
CA MET A 269 8.43 8.46 -5.81
C MET A 269 7.77 8.59 -4.43
N PHE A 270 7.31 7.49 -3.82
CA PHE A 270 6.81 7.51 -2.43
C PHE A 270 7.87 8.05 -1.44
N ILE A 271 9.11 7.58 -1.59
CA ILE A 271 10.21 8.02 -0.72
C ILE A 271 10.60 9.48 -1.01
N TRP A 272 10.60 9.88 -2.28
CA TRP A 272 10.94 11.24 -2.68
C TRP A 272 9.93 12.25 -2.12
N VAL A 273 8.65 11.96 -2.23
CA VAL A 273 7.57 12.78 -1.65
C VAL A 273 7.74 12.90 -0.13
N ARG A 274 8.08 11.79 0.55
CA ARG A 274 8.40 11.80 1.99
C ARG A 274 9.54 12.76 2.35
N GLY A 275 10.56 12.82 1.53
CA GLY A 275 11.74 13.66 1.79
C GLY A 275 11.55 15.15 1.44
N THR A 276 10.58 15.50 0.60
CA THR A 276 10.41 16.85 0.05
C THR A 276 9.24 17.60 0.64
N LEU A 277 8.11 16.93 0.93
CA LEU A 277 6.90 17.59 1.40
C LEU A 277 6.82 17.58 2.93
N PRO A 278 6.39 18.72 3.52
CA PRO A 278 6.08 18.79 4.95
C PRO A 278 4.77 18.04 5.25
N ARG A 279 4.54 17.71 6.52
CA ARG A 279 3.29 17.11 6.98
C ARG A 279 2.12 18.08 6.86
N PHE A 280 0.98 17.58 6.38
CA PHE A 280 -0.27 18.33 6.36
C PHE A 280 -0.88 18.43 7.77
N ARG A 281 -1.76 19.43 7.96
CA ARG A 281 -2.60 19.48 9.14
C ARG A 281 -3.85 18.63 8.90
N TYR A 282 -4.33 17.93 9.92
CA TYR A 282 -5.47 17.01 9.84
C TYR A 282 -6.72 17.61 9.17
N ASP A 283 -7.10 18.86 9.57
CA ASP A 283 -8.25 19.56 9.00
C ASP A 283 -8.14 19.73 7.47
N LYS A 284 -6.93 20.15 7.01
CA LYS A 284 -6.68 20.36 5.57
C LYS A 284 -6.75 19.07 4.77
N LEU A 285 -6.29 17.96 5.38
CA LEU A 285 -6.37 16.64 4.77
C LEU A 285 -7.82 16.21 4.57
N MET A 286 -8.67 16.36 5.58
CA MET A 286 -10.10 16.01 5.47
C MET A 286 -10.81 16.89 4.42
N PHE A 287 -10.51 18.18 4.35
CA PHE A 287 -11.01 19.05 3.29
C PHE A 287 -10.59 18.60 1.89
N LEU A 288 -9.35 18.16 1.74
CA LEU A 288 -8.82 17.67 0.47
C LEU A 288 -9.54 16.39 0.02
N ALA A 289 -9.78 15.44 0.92
CA ALA A 289 -10.52 14.21 0.60
C ALA A 289 -11.96 14.53 0.16
N TRP A 290 -12.71 15.27 0.97
CA TRP A 290 -14.15 15.47 0.77
C TRP A 290 -14.50 16.57 -0.24
N LYS A 291 -13.74 17.66 -0.29
CA LYS A 291 -14.05 18.82 -1.17
C LYS A 291 -13.35 18.77 -2.52
N SER A 292 -12.24 18.04 -2.67
CA SER A 292 -11.51 17.98 -3.96
C SER A 292 -11.54 16.60 -4.60
N PHE A 293 -11.11 15.54 -3.90
CA PHE A 293 -10.98 14.22 -4.51
C PHE A 293 -12.31 13.54 -4.79
N LEU A 294 -13.27 13.66 -3.87
CA LEU A 294 -14.58 13.06 -4.06
C LEU A 294 -15.34 13.67 -5.25
N PRO A 295 -15.48 15.00 -5.41
CA PRO A 295 -16.11 15.58 -6.60
C PRO A 295 -15.35 15.28 -7.88
N LEU A 296 -14.02 15.24 -7.84
CA LEU A 296 -13.20 14.90 -9.01
C LEU A 296 -13.46 13.45 -9.45
N SER A 297 -13.45 12.50 -8.53
CA SER A 297 -13.70 11.08 -8.83
C SER A 297 -15.11 10.83 -9.35
N LEU A 298 -16.13 11.51 -8.81
CA LEU A 298 -17.51 11.42 -9.29
C LEU A 298 -17.66 11.98 -10.72
N ASN A 299 -17.03 13.12 -11.03
CA ASN A 299 -17.07 13.69 -12.36
C ASN A 299 -16.45 12.74 -13.40
N TYR A 300 -15.30 12.14 -13.10
CA TYR A 300 -14.68 11.15 -14.00
C TYR A 300 -15.51 9.87 -14.13
N LEU A 301 -16.14 9.42 -13.04
CA LEU A 301 -17.01 8.24 -13.08
C LEU A 301 -18.19 8.46 -14.04
N ILE A 302 -18.88 9.59 -13.95
CA ILE A 302 -19.99 9.96 -14.84
C ILE A 302 -19.49 10.09 -16.28
N PHE A 303 -18.32 10.73 -16.48
CA PHE A 303 -17.72 10.88 -17.80
C PHE A 303 -17.41 9.53 -18.46
N PHE A 304 -16.78 8.59 -17.76
CA PHE A 304 -16.45 7.28 -18.30
C PHE A 304 -17.67 6.38 -18.50
N ALA A 305 -18.67 6.46 -17.63
CA ALA A 305 -19.95 5.78 -17.82
C ALA A 305 -20.64 6.28 -19.10
N GLY A 306 -20.69 7.58 -19.31
CA GLY A 306 -21.24 8.17 -20.54
C GLY A 306 -20.45 7.78 -21.80
N LEU A 307 -19.13 7.80 -21.72
CA LEU A 307 -18.26 7.38 -22.82
C LEU A 307 -18.47 5.90 -23.18
N LYS A 308 -18.58 5.02 -22.18
CA LYS A 308 -18.85 3.59 -22.44
C LYS A 308 -20.20 3.35 -23.12
N ILE A 309 -21.25 4.08 -22.68
CA ILE A 309 -22.58 3.99 -23.30
C ILE A 309 -22.50 4.44 -24.76
N LEU A 310 -21.78 5.52 -25.06
CA LEU A 310 -21.58 5.99 -26.43
C LEU A 310 -20.84 4.96 -27.29
N MET A 311 -19.75 4.37 -26.76
CA MET A 311 -19.01 3.32 -27.51
C MET A 311 -19.87 2.10 -27.82
N VAL A 312 -20.61 1.61 -26.84
CA VAL A 312 -21.56 0.48 -27.04
C VAL A 312 -22.67 0.86 -28.01
N GLY A 313 -23.18 2.10 -27.98
CA GLY A 313 -24.21 2.59 -28.91
C GLY A 313 -23.72 2.74 -30.35
N VAL A 314 -22.42 3.00 -30.55
CA VAL A 314 -21.78 3.10 -31.87
C VAL A 314 -21.32 1.72 -32.40
N GLY A 315 -21.38 0.68 -31.57
CA GLY A 315 -21.01 -0.69 -31.96
C GLY A 315 -19.49 -0.96 -31.97
N ILE A 316 -18.73 -0.18 -31.21
CA ILE A 316 -17.29 -0.34 -31.01
C ILE A 316 -17.01 -1.03 -29.68
#